data_5b5e7b227bd9bec63a7989a6d6ae011c
#
_entry.id   5b5e7b227bd9bec63a7989a6d6ae011c
#
_cell.length_a   1.000
_cell.length_b   1.000
_cell.length_c   1.000
_cell.angle_alpha   90.00
_cell.angle_beta   90.00
_cell.angle_gamma   90.00
#
_symmetry.space_group_name_H-M   'P 1'
#
loop_
_entity.id
_entity.type
_entity.pdbx_description
1 polymer ?
#
loop_
_entity_poly.entity_id
_entity_poly.type
_entity_poly.pdbx_seq_one_letter_code
_entity_poly.pdbx_strand_id
1 'polypeptide(L)'
;MSLPHLLGTTLATVPAEVPYLAAEPALVGMWRDRLGPALAGLRVGLVWAGNADLPDDAKRSPGLKPLLPLLDLPGIAFVSLQKGGGRADLEQLDGRLLAGFHDVGDGLDDLADTAAVVAQLDLVISVDSAVAHLAGALGRPVWTIVRAESEWRWMLERTDSPWYPTMRLFRQARAGDWSDVVAALRTALQRAVREPWR
;
A
#
# COMPACT_ATOMS: atom_id res chain seq x y z
N MET A 1 17.89 -1.96 16.14
CA MET A 1 16.96 -3.10 16.37
C MET A 1 17.07 -3.69 17.77
N SER A 2 17.41 -2.90 18.76
CA SER A 2 17.63 -3.35 20.13
C SER A 2 16.38 -3.30 21.02
N LEU A 3 15.41 -2.42 20.73
CA LEU A 3 14.24 -2.25 21.60
C LEU A 3 13.41 -3.53 21.80
N PRO A 4 13.02 -4.29 20.77
CA PRO A 4 12.29 -5.54 20.98
C PRO A 4 13.07 -6.54 21.82
N HIS A 5 14.38 -6.63 21.62
CA HIS A 5 15.25 -7.49 22.42
C HIS A 5 15.33 -7.03 23.88
N LEU A 6 15.54 -5.75 24.12
CA LEU A 6 15.62 -5.17 25.47
C LEU A 6 14.30 -5.29 26.25
N LEU A 7 13.17 -5.21 25.54
CA LEU A 7 11.83 -5.36 26.13
C LEU A 7 11.36 -6.81 26.20
N GLY A 8 12.17 -7.78 25.78
CA GLY A 8 11.80 -9.19 25.75
C GLY A 8 10.60 -9.48 24.83
N THR A 9 10.42 -8.66 23.77
CA THR A 9 9.30 -8.79 22.85
C THR A 9 9.39 -10.12 22.10
N THR A 10 8.32 -10.89 22.15
CA THR A 10 8.11 -12.13 21.39
C THR A 10 6.98 -11.95 20.40
N LEU A 11 6.75 -12.92 19.51
CA LEU A 11 5.59 -12.89 18.61
C LEU A 11 4.26 -12.78 19.35
N ALA A 12 4.16 -13.38 20.52
CA ALA A 12 2.95 -13.33 21.34
C ALA A 12 2.76 -12.00 22.07
N THR A 13 3.82 -11.21 22.22
CA THR A 13 3.81 -9.95 22.98
C THR A 13 4.09 -8.72 22.10
N VAL A 14 4.13 -8.88 20.77
CA VAL A 14 4.20 -7.73 19.84
C VAL A 14 3.01 -6.82 20.10
N PRO A 15 3.23 -5.52 20.38
CA PRO A 15 2.12 -4.58 20.50
C PRO A 15 1.52 -4.36 19.11
N ALA A 16 0.31 -4.87 18.92
CA ALA A 16 -0.40 -4.87 17.64
C ALA A 16 -1.76 -4.15 17.71
N GLU A 17 -1.99 -3.37 18.76
CA GLU A 17 -3.21 -2.58 18.89
C GLU A 17 -3.21 -1.44 17.88
N VAL A 18 -4.18 -1.44 16.98
CA VAL A 18 -4.40 -0.39 15.97
C VAL A 18 -5.87 0.07 16.01
N PRO A 19 -6.17 1.34 15.66
CA PRO A 19 -5.21 2.39 15.28
C PRO A 19 -4.47 2.98 16.49
N TYR A 20 -3.19 3.30 16.32
CA TYR A 20 -2.43 4.11 17.27
C TYR A 20 -2.02 5.48 16.70
N LEU A 21 -2.33 5.73 15.42
CA LEU A 21 -2.30 7.04 14.77
C LEU A 21 -3.69 7.40 14.29
N ALA A 22 -3.96 8.69 14.17
CA ALA A 22 -5.18 9.24 13.59
C ALA A 22 -4.81 10.31 12.56
N ALA A 23 -5.58 10.38 11.46
CA ALA A 23 -5.46 11.46 10.49
C ALA A 23 -6.12 12.73 11.06
N GLU A 24 -5.53 13.89 10.76
CA GLU A 24 -6.06 15.18 11.18
C GLU A 24 -7.40 15.48 10.49
N PRO A 25 -8.48 15.77 11.24
CA PRO A 25 -9.82 15.94 10.67
C PRO A 25 -9.92 17.07 9.62
N ALA A 26 -9.17 18.17 9.80
CA ALA A 26 -9.14 19.27 8.85
C ALA A 26 -8.56 18.84 7.50
N LEU A 27 -7.44 18.11 7.53
CA LEU A 27 -6.81 17.56 6.30
C LEU A 27 -7.70 16.49 5.66
N VAL A 28 -8.35 15.65 6.44
CA VAL A 28 -9.32 14.67 5.91
C VAL A 28 -10.46 15.38 5.17
N GLY A 29 -10.99 16.50 5.70
CA GLY A 29 -12.00 17.32 5.05
C GLY A 29 -11.50 17.87 3.71
N MET A 30 -10.35 18.54 3.72
CA MET A 30 -9.70 19.11 2.53
C MET A 30 -9.47 18.05 1.43
N TRP A 31 -8.92 16.91 1.80
CA TRP A 31 -8.65 15.85 0.84
C TRP A 31 -9.92 15.17 0.33
N ARG A 32 -11.00 15.09 1.14
CA ARG A 32 -12.30 14.61 0.68
C ARG A 32 -12.85 15.49 -0.42
N ASP A 33 -12.79 16.82 -0.25
CA ASP A 33 -13.27 17.77 -1.23
C ASP A 33 -12.43 17.71 -2.51
N ARG A 34 -11.11 17.54 -2.37
CA ARG A 34 -10.17 17.43 -3.50
C ARG A 34 -10.31 16.13 -4.30
N LEU A 35 -10.49 15.00 -3.61
CA LEU A 35 -10.72 13.71 -4.25
C LEU A 35 -12.12 13.64 -4.88
N GLY A 36 -13.08 14.35 -4.31
CA GLY A 36 -14.43 14.51 -4.85
C GLY A 36 -15.19 13.18 -5.01
N PRO A 37 -16.34 13.24 -5.72
CA PRO A 37 -17.18 12.06 -5.98
C PRO A 37 -16.57 11.13 -7.06
N ALA A 38 -15.41 11.44 -7.61
CA ALA A 38 -14.77 10.66 -8.66
C ALA A 38 -14.32 9.25 -8.22
N LEU A 39 -14.23 9.00 -6.90
CA LEU A 39 -13.85 7.71 -6.34
C LEU A 39 -15.07 6.78 -6.20
N ALA A 40 -15.63 6.35 -7.32
CA ALA A 40 -16.71 5.36 -7.30
C ALA A 40 -16.16 3.92 -7.17
N GLY A 41 -16.82 3.08 -6.37
CA GLY A 41 -16.42 1.69 -6.15
C GLY A 41 -15.41 1.53 -5.01
N LEU A 42 -14.61 0.47 -5.07
CA LEU A 42 -13.56 0.17 -4.10
C LEU A 42 -12.39 1.16 -4.27
N ARG A 43 -12.06 1.93 -3.25
CA ARG A 43 -11.01 2.95 -3.27
C ARG A 43 -9.70 2.33 -2.81
N VAL A 44 -8.73 2.21 -3.73
CA VAL A 44 -7.46 1.53 -3.48
C VAL A 44 -6.29 2.50 -3.66
N GLY A 45 -5.57 2.76 -2.58
CA GLY A 45 -4.30 3.47 -2.64
C GLY A 45 -3.19 2.57 -3.18
N LEU A 46 -2.32 3.10 -4.03
CA LEU A 46 -1.24 2.33 -4.65
C LEU A 46 0.12 3.01 -4.47
N VAL A 47 1.11 2.23 -4.00
CA VAL A 47 2.54 2.59 -3.94
C VAL A 47 3.34 1.44 -4.50
N TRP A 48 4.11 1.68 -5.55
CA TRP A 48 4.84 0.64 -6.31
C TRP A 48 6.36 0.72 -6.22
N ALA A 49 6.88 1.79 -5.64
CA ALA A 49 8.32 1.96 -5.45
C ALA A 49 8.63 2.63 -4.11
N GLY A 50 9.74 2.23 -3.52
CA GLY A 50 10.29 2.82 -2.31
C GLY A 50 11.19 4.02 -2.60
N ASN A 51 12.22 4.20 -1.76
CA ASN A 51 13.25 5.23 -1.97
C ASN A 51 14.38 4.65 -2.84
N ALA A 52 14.52 5.16 -4.06
CA ALA A 52 15.53 4.75 -5.03
C ALA A 52 16.98 4.97 -4.55
N ASP A 53 17.21 5.86 -3.56
CA ASP A 53 18.53 6.08 -2.97
C ASP A 53 19.00 4.91 -2.10
N LEU A 54 18.11 3.98 -1.75
CA LEU A 54 18.47 2.80 -0.97
C LEU A 54 19.02 1.70 -1.89
N PRO A 55 20.18 1.10 -1.56
CA PRO A 55 20.86 0.14 -2.42
C PRO A 55 20.02 -1.05 -2.88
N ASP A 56 19.05 -1.47 -2.07
CA ASP A 56 18.21 -2.63 -2.32
C ASP A 56 16.80 -2.28 -2.84
N ASP A 57 16.53 -1.02 -3.16
CA ASP A 57 15.18 -0.60 -3.57
C ASP A 57 14.71 -1.33 -4.82
N ALA A 58 15.56 -1.48 -5.82
CA ALA A 58 15.22 -2.20 -7.05
C ALA A 58 14.80 -3.68 -6.83
N LYS A 59 15.19 -4.29 -5.71
CA LYS A 59 14.81 -5.67 -5.37
C LYS A 59 13.43 -5.76 -4.69
N ARG A 60 12.97 -4.67 -4.05
CA ARG A 60 11.71 -4.62 -3.30
C ARG A 60 10.61 -3.83 -4.01
N SER A 61 10.98 -3.07 -5.03
CA SER A 61 10.09 -2.19 -5.78
C SER A 61 9.85 -2.77 -7.17
N PRO A 62 8.62 -3.29 -7.46
CA PRO A 62 8.29 -3.82 -8.79
C PRO A 62 8.26 -2.74 -9.87
N GLY A 63 8.10 -1.47 -9.50
CA GLY A 63 7.66 -0.43 -10.41
C GLY A 63 6.19 -0.57 -10.79
N LEU A 64 5.66 0.37 -11.56
CA LEU A 64 4.24 0.37 -11.95
C LEU A 64 3.94 -0.66 -13.04
N LYS A 65 4.87 -0.88 -13.95
CA LYS A 65 4.65 -1.71 -15.15
C LYS A 65 4.12 -3.12 -14.86
N PRO A 66 4.65 -3.90 -13.90
CA PRO A 66 4.08 -5.22 -13.54
C PRO A 66 2.68 -5.13 -12.95
N LEU A 67 2.30 -4.00 -12.35
CA LEU A 67 1.01 -3.79 -11.68
C LEU A 67 -0.09 -3.28 -12.63
N LEU A 68 0.23 -2.91 -13.87
CA LEU A 68 -0.76 -2.45 -14.86
C LEU A 68 -1.98 -3.37 -15.01
N PRO A 69 -1.85 -4.72 -14.97
CA PRO A 69 -3.02 -5.60 -15.04
C PRO A 69 -4.03 -5.44 -13.90
N LEU A 70 -3.66 -4.79 -12.78
CA LEU A 70 -4.58 -4.49 -11.69
C LEU A 70 -5.46 -3.29 -12.03
N LEU A 71 -4.93 -2.29 -12.74
CA LEU A 71 -5.61 -1.03 -13.05
C LEU A 71 -6.78 -1.20 -14.03
N ASP A 72 -6.84 -2.32 -14.72
CA ASP A 72 -7.91 -2.69 -15.66
C ASP A 72 -9.13 -3.34 -14.96
N LEU A 73 -9.09 -3.53 -13.64
CA LEU A 73 -10.17 -4.17 -12.91
C LEU A 73 -11.35 -3.21 -12.74
N PRO A 74 -12.57 -3.60 -13.18
CA PRO A 74 -13.74 -2.77 -13.03
C PRO A 74 -14.19 -2.65 -11.57
N GLY A 75 -14.80 -1.52 -11.22
CA GLY A 75 -15.35 -1.28 -9.88
C GLY A 75 -14.30 -0.85 -8.85
N ILE A 76 -13.09 -0.51 -9.29
CA ILE A 76 -12.00 -0.02 -8.43
C ILE A 76 -11.58 1.38 -8.90
N ALA A 77 -11.50 2.30 -7.95
CA ALA A 77 -10.85 3.60 -8.14
C ALA A 77 -9.46 3.55 -7.52
N PHE A 78 -8.43 3.62 -8.35
CA PHE A 78 -7.05 3.63 -7.87
C PHE A 78 -6.58 5.06 -7.58
N VAL A 79 -5.93 5.24 -6.43
CA VAL A 79 -5.33 6.50 -6.00
C VAL A 79 -3.82 6.30 -5.85
N SER A 80 -3.03 7.02 -6.65
CA SER A 80 -1.57 7.01 -6.51
C SER A 80 -1.17 7.77 -5.25
N LEU A 81 -0.53 7.07 -4.32
CA LEU A 81 0.16 7.64 -3.17
C LEU A 81 1.67 7.71 -3.41
N GLN A 82 2.12 7.43 -4.64
CA GLN A 82 3.53 7.35 -4.99
C GLN A 82 4.19 8.72 -4.93
N LYS A 83 5.31 8.79 -4.21
CA LYS A 83 6.21 9.96 -4.15
C LYS A 83 7.57 9.62 -4.76
N GLY A 84 8.36 10.68 -5.00
CA GLY A 84 9.73 10.53 -5.47
C GLY A 84 9.89 9.97 -6.88
N GLY A 85 11.03 9.36 -7.17
CA GLY A 85 11.42 8.92 -8.52
C GLY A 85 10.48 7.89 -9.16
N GLY A 86 9.78 7.08 -8.37
CA GLY A 86 8.79 6.13 -8.87
C GLY A 86 7.61 6.77 -9.61
N ARG A 87 7.37 8.08 -9.42
CA ARG A 87 6.30 8.80 -10.16
C ARG A 87 6.53 8.90 -11.66
N ALA A 88 7.77 8.83 -12.13
CA ALA A 88 8.07 8.80 -13.56
C ALA A 88 7.38 7.62 -14.28
N ASP A 89 7.04 6.56 -13.56
CA ASP A 89 6.30 5.44 -14.13
C ASP A 89 4.89 5.80 -14.60
N LEU A 90 4.32 6.91 -14.12
CA LEU A 90 3.00 7.41 -14.55
C LEU A 90 2.97 7.78 -16.05
N GLU A 91 4.10 8.16 -16.62
CA GLU A 91 4.25 8.44 -18.05
C GLU A 91 3.99 7.20 -18.92
N GLN A 92 4.04 6.00 -18.34
CA GLN A 92 3.76 4.74 -19.02
C GLN A 92 2.26 4.44 -19.13
N LEU A 93 1.40 5.20 -18.43
CA LEU A 93 -0.05 5.01 -18.46
C LEU A 93 -0.63 5.60 -19.74
N ASP A 94 -1.38 4.79 -20.45
CA ASP A 94 -2.21 5.28 -21.55
C ASP A 94 -3.46 6.05 -21.05
N GLY A 95 -4.11 6.78 -21.94
CA GLY A 95 -5.26 7.60 -21.57
C GLY A 95 -6.45 6.80 -21.00
N ARG A 96 -6.56 5.51 -21.31
CA ARG A 96 -7.61 4.64 -20.77
C ARG A 96 -7.34 4.28 -19.30
N LEU A 97 -6.10 3.92 -18.97
CA LEU A 97 -5.70 3.62 -17.61
C LEU A 97 -5.71 4.87 -16.73
N LEU A 98 -5.31 6.01 -17.28
CA LEU A 98 -5.37 7.31 -16.60
C LEU A 98 -6.80 7.71 -16.20
N ALA A 99 -7.81 7.34 -16.97
CA ALA A 99 -9.20 7.71 -16.66
C ALA A 99 -9.75 7.12 -15.35
N GLY A 100 -9.21 5.98 -14.89
CA GLY A 100 -9.58 5.33 -13.62
C GLY A 100 -8.54 5.48 -12.52
N PHE A 101 -7.50 6.30 -12.74
CA PHE A 101 -6.34 6.42 -11.86
C PHE A 101 -6.17 7.87 -11.38
N HIS A 102 -6.26 8.09 -10.09
CA HIS A 102 -6.19 9.42 -9.48
C HIS A 102 -4.83 9.64 -8.85
N ASP A 103 -3.98 10.42 -9.50
CA ASP A 103 -2.68 10.76 -8.94
C ASP A 103 -2.78 11.94 -7.97
N VAL A 104 -2.43 11.72 -6.72
CA VAL A 104 -2.39 12.76 -5.67
C VAL A 104 -0.96 13.03 -5.18
N GLY A 105 0.04 12.35 -5.71
CA GLY A 105 1.41 12.39 -5.21
C GLY A 105 2.03 13.78 -5.14
N ASP A 106 1.73 14.69 -6.08
CA ASP A 106 2.24 16.06 -6.05
C ASP A 106 1.63 16.91 -4.93
N GLY A 107 0.42 16.57 -4.51
CA GLY A 107 -0.26 17.30 -3.46
C GLY A 107 -0.02 16.75 -2.04
N LEU A 108 0.71 15.67 -1.90
CA LEU A 108 1.08 15.12 -0.60
C LEU A 108 2.36 15.81 -0.11
N ASP A 109 2.26 16.82 0.73
CA ASP A 109 3.43 17.55 1.23
C ASP A 109 4.20 16.71 2.27
N ASP A 110 3.47 16.05 3.16
CA ASP A 110 4.02 15.23 4.23
C ASP A 110 3.22 13.95 4.53
N LEU A 111 3.56 13.30 5.65
CA LEU A 111 2.84 12.11 6.11
C LEU A 111 1.46 12.41 6.69
N ALA A 112 1.16 13.66 7.10
CA ALA A 112 -0.17 14.02 7.57
C ALA A 112 -1.17 14.11 6.40
N ASP A 113 -0.75 14.66 5.26
CA ASP A 113 -1.53 14.61 4.02
C ASP A 113 -1.76 13.17 3.58
N THR A 114 -0.70 12.36 3.59
CA THR A 114 -0.78 10.94 3.24
C THR A 114 -1.77 10.20 4.15
N ALA A 115 -1.73 10.46 5.46
CA ALA A 115 -2.68 9.88 6.43
C ALA A 115 -4.11 10.30 6.15
N ALA A 116 -4.33 11.57 5.79
CA ALA A 116 -5.65 12.11 5.47
C ALA A 116 -6.25 11.47 4.20
N VAL A 117 -5.44 11.22 3.18
CA VAL A 117 -5.85 10.47 1.99
C VAL A 117 -6.14 9.01 2.35
N VAL A 118 -5.20 8.32 3.03
CA VAL A 118 -5.32 6.92 3.45
C VAL A 118 -6.58 6.70 4.29
N ALA A 119 -6.95 7.65 5.15
CA ALA A 119 -8.17 7.58 5.96
C ALA A 119 -9.46 7.49 5.13
N GLN A 120 -9.44 7.83 3.85
CA GLN A 120 -10.58 7.81 2.94
C GLN A 120 -10.58 6.59 1.99
N LEU A 121 -9.53 5.79 2.03
CA LEU A 121 -9.39 4.59 1.21
C LEU A 121 -9.96 3.36 1.91
N ASP A 122 -10.41 2.41 1.11
CA ASP A 122 -10.91 1.13 1.60
C ASP A 122 -9.75 0.13 1.75
N LEU A 123 -8.67 0.30 0.96
CA LEU A 123 -7.49 -0.54 0.94
C LEU A 123 -6.26 0.28 0.54
N VAL A 124 -5.11 -0.06 1.07
CA VAL A 124 -3.80 0.38 0.56
C VAL A 124 -3.02 -0.83 0.06
N ILE A 125 -2.55 -0.79 -1.19
CA ILE A 125 -1.57 -1.73 -1.74
C ILE A 125 -0.24 -1.00 -1.84
N SER A 126 0.78 -1.50 -1.17
CA SER A 126 2.07 -0.82 -1.10
C SER A 126 3.22 -1.81 -1.07
N VAL A 127 4.34 -1.44 -1.69
CA VAL A 127 5.62 -2.07 -1.37
C VAL A 127 5.97 -1.82 0.11
N ASP A 128 7.02 -2.47 0.61
CA ASP A 128 7.59 -2.19 1.94
C ASP A 128 8.09 -0.73 2.00
N SER A 129 7.23 0.16 2.47
CA SER A 129 7.42 1.61 2.49
C SER A 129 6.80 2.25 3.73
N ALA A 130 7.11 3.51 3.97
CA ALA A 130 6.50 4.30 5.05
C ALA A 130 4.96 4.34 4.95
N VAL A 131 4.40 4.31 3.74
CA VAL A 131 2.95 4.33 3.52
C VAL A 131 2.28 3.03 4.01
N ALA A 132 2.93 1.87 3.80
CA ALA A 132 2.42 0.60 4.32
C ALA A 132 2.32 0.62 5.86
N HIS A 133 3.37 1.14 6.52
CA HIS A 133 3.39 1.28 7.97
C HIS A 133 2.37 2.31 8.47
N LEU A 134 2.25 3.44 7.79
CA LEU A 134 1.27 4.48 8.12
C LEU A 134 -0.17 3.95 8.03
N ALA A 135 -0.51 3.25 6.94
CA ALA A 135 -1.82 2.67 6.76
C ALA A 135 -2.13 1.61 7.84
N GLY A 136 -1.15 0.75 8.18
CA GLY A 136 -1.25 -0.19 9.29
C GLY A 136 -1.47 0.51 10.64
N ALA A 137 -0.72 1.57 10.93
CA ALA A 137 -0.83 2.37 12.15
C ALA A 137 -2.19 3.09 12.28
N LEU A 138 -2.79 3.46 11.15
CA LEU A 138 -4.15 4.01 11.07
C LEU A 138 -5.25 2.93 11.15
N GLY A 139 -4.88 1.65 11.30
CA GLY A 139 -5.83 0.55 11.33
C GLY A 139 -6.54 0.28 10.00
N ARG A 140 -6.01 0.77 8.89
CA ARG A 140 -6.58 0.55 7.56
C ARG A 140 -6.17 -0.80 6.98
N PRO A 141 -7.02 -1.43 6.15
CA PRO A 141 -6.61 -2.61 5.40
C PRO A 141 -5.40 -2.32 4.52
N VAL A 142 -4.35 -3.15 4.64
CA VAL A 142 -3.11 -2.99 3.89
C VAL A 142 -2.70 -4.31 3.26
N TRP A 143 -2.40 -4.29 1.98
CA TRP A 143 -1.76 -5.39 1.27
C TRP A 143 -0.34 -4.97 0.91
N THR A 144 0.62 -5.56 1.61
CA THR A 144 2.03 -5.22 1.43
C THR A 144 2.68 -6.22 0.48
N ILE A 145 3.26 -5.68 -0.60
CA ILE A 145 4.06 -6.41 -1.57
C ILE A 145 5.45 -6.56 -1.00
N VAL A 146 5.91 -7.79 -0.81
CA VAL A 146 7.21 -8.08 -0.21
C VAL A 146 8.05 -8.99 -1.10
N ARG A 147 9.35 -8.71 -1.16
CA ARG A 147 10.32 -9.56 -1.88
C ARG A 147 10.45 -10.93 -1.21
N ALA A 148 10.98 -11.91 -1.95
CA ALA A 148 11.18 -13.27 -1.44
C ALA A 148 12.01 -13.28 -0.14
N GLU A 149 13.16 -12.61 -0.16
CA GLU A 149 14.03 -12.42 1.00
C GLU A 149 13.74 -11.07 1.65
N SER A 150 12.61 -11.00 2.37
CA SER A 150 12.17 -9.76 3.01
C SER A 150 12.88 -9.49 4.33
N GLU A 151 12.74 -8.28 4.82
CA GLU A 151 13.23 -7.88 6.15
C GLU A 151 12.57 -8.69 7.28
N TRP A 152 13.24 -8.71 8.42
CA TRP A 152 12.83 -9.41 9.64
C TRP A 152 11.40 -9.11 10.10
N ARG A 153 10.87 -7.90 9.83
CA ARG A 153 9.49 -7.51 10.17
C ARG A 153 8.45 -8.38 9.52
N TRP A 154 8.72 -8.79 8.28
CA TRP A 154 7.79 -9.56 7.45
C TRP A 154 7.99 -11.06 7.56
N MET A 155 9.07 -11.49 8.23
CA MET A 155 9.45 -12.91 8.38
C MET A 155 9.49 -13.64 7.03
N LEU A 156 9.54 -14.97 7.01
CA LEU A 156 9.70 -15.72 5.77
C LEU A 156 8.42 -16.40 5.27
N GLU A 157 7.60 -16.94 6.18
CA GLU A 157 6.50 -17.86 5.82
C GLU A 157 5.10 -17.30 6.11
N ARG A 158 5.00 -16.04 6.55
CA ARG A 158 3.71 -15.45 6.92
C ARG A 158 3.05 -14.74 5.75
N THR A 159 1.72 -14.80 5.75
CA THR A 159 0.86 -13.99 4.86
C THR A 159 0.16 -12.86 5.61
N ASP A 160 0.36 -12.75 6.92
CA ASP A 160 -0.13 -11.70 7.82
C ASP A 160 1.05 -10.97 8.47
N SER A 161 0.78 -9.92 9.23
CA SER A 161 1.78 -9.17 9.99
C SER A 161 1.48 -9.25 11.49
N PRO A 162 2.48 -9.60 12.35
CA PRO A 162 2.29 -9.52 13.79
C PRO A 162 2.24 -8.09 14.31
N TRP A 163 2.65 -7.09 13.50
CA TRP A 163 2.68 -5.68 13.85
C TRP A 163 1.37 -4.96 13.54
N TYR A 164 0.66 -5.40 12.49
CA TYR A 164 -0.55 -4.77 11.98
C TYR A 164 -1.59 -5.83 11.66
N PRO A 165 -2.62 -6.02 12.51
CA PRO A 165 -3.65 -7.05 12.30
C PRO A 165 -4.44 -6.88 10.99
N THR A 166 -4.48 -5.64 10.45
CA THR A 166 -5.16 -5.30 9.19
C THR A 166 -4.31 -5.52 7.94
N MET A 167 -3.06 -6.00 8.12
CA MET A 167 -2.11 -6.16 7.02
C MET A 167 -2.06 -7.59 6.52
N ARG A 168 -2.05 -7.72 5.18
CA ARG A 168 -1.80 -8.98 4.48
C ARG A 168 -0.55 -8.83 3.61
N LEU A 169 0.30 -9.86 3.61
CA LEU A 169 1.55 -9.90 2.84
C LEU A 169 1.37 -10.68 1.53
N PHE A 170 1.81 -10.08 0.44
CA PHE A 170 1.89 -10.69 -0.87
C PHE A 170 3.37 -10.84 -1.22
N ARG A 171 3.89 -12.04 -1.05
CA ARG A 171 5.32 -12.34 -1.13
C ARG A 171 5.69 -12.92 -2.48
N GLN A 172 6.81 -12.45 -3.05
CA GLN A 172 7.42 -13.11 -4.20
C GLN A 172 7.77 -14.58 -3.88
N ALA A 173 7.41 -15.47 -4.78
CA ALA A 173 7.89 -16.86 -4.73
C ALA A 173 9.35 -16.97 -5.20
N ARG A 174 9.76 -16.12 -6.14
CA ARG A 174 11.11 -16.08 -6.72
C ARG A 174 11.61 -14.64 -6.77
N ALA A 175 12.84 -14.42 -6.35
CA ALA A 175 13.46 -13.09 -6.39
C ALA A 175 13.42 -12.51 -7.82
N GLY A 176 12.93 -11.28 -7.93
CA GLY A 176 12.81 -10.55 -9.20
C GLY A 176 11.58 -10.89 -10.05
N ASP A 177 10.81 -11.93 -9.71
CA ASP A 177 9.57 -12.27 -10.40
C ASP A 177 8.35 -11.82 -9.59
N TRP A 178 7.59 -10.89 -10.12
CA TRP A 178 6.39 -10.33 -9.50
C TRP A 178 5.08 -10.92 -10.06
N SER A 179 5.15 -11.83 -11.03
CA SER A 179 3.99 -12.37 -11.73
C SER A 179 3.00 -13.06 -10.79
N ASP A 180 3.50 -13.89 -9.87
CA ASP A 180 2.68 -14.60 -8.88
C ASP A 180 2.01 -13.63 -7.91
N VAL A 181 2.74 -12.57 -7.48
CA VAL A 181 2.22 -11.52 -6.61
C VAL A 181 1.09 -10.77 -7.29
N VAL A 182 1.29 -10.38 -8.55
CA VAL A 182 0.26 -9.67 -9.34
C VAL A 182 -0.98 -10.53 -9.57
N ALA A 183 -0.81 -11.81 -9.89
CA ALA A 183 -1.92 -12.76 -10.04
C ALA A 183 -2.71 -12.92 -8.73
N ALA A 184 -2.02 -13.03 -7.60
CA ALA A 184 -2.64 -13.14 -6.28
C ALA A 184 -3.38 -11.86 -5.88
N LEU A 185 -2.77 -10.68 -6.12
CA LEU A 185 -3.40 -9.37 -5.89
C LEU A 185 -4.65 -9.22 -6.76
N ARG A 186 -4.56 -9.55 -8.05
CA ARG A 186 -5.68 -9.48 -8.98
C ARG A 186 -6.86 -10.33 -8.50
N THR A 187 -6.60 -11.58 -8.13
CA THR A 187 -7.62 -12.50 -7.60
C THR A 187 -8.25 -11.95 -6.32
N ALA A 188 -7.44 -11.45 -5.41
CA ALA A 188 -7.91 -10.88 -4.15
C ALA A 188 -8.76 -9.61 -4.37
N LEU A 189 -8.35 -8.71 -5.30
CA LEU A 189 -9.12 -7.51 -5.66
C LEU A 189 -10.46 -7.86 -6.30
N GLN A 190 -10.50 -8.84 -7.22
CA GLN A 190 -11.76 -9.29 -7.83
C GLN A 190 -12.75 -9.82 -6.79
N ARG A 191 -12.24 -10.48 -5.75
CA ARG A 191 -13.06 -10.94 -4.62
C ARG A 191 -13.53 -9.75 -3.78
N ALA A 192 -12.64 -8.81 -3.47
CA ALA A 192 -12.92 -7.63 -2.65
C ALA A 192 -14.03 -6.73 -3.26
N VAL A 193 -14.09 -6.62 -4.59
CA VAL A 193 -15.16 -5.88 -5.28
C VAL A 193 -16.53 -6.57 -5.13
N ARG A 194 -16.56 -7.90 -5.02
CA ARG A 194 -17.81 -8.67 -4.92
C ARG A 194 -18.33 -8.81 -3.49
N GLU A 195 -17.43 -8.86 -2.54
CA GLU A 195 -17.72 -9.06 -1.12
C GLU A 195 -17.35 -7.78 -0.37
N PRO A 196 -18.31 -7.07 0.26
CA PRO A 196 -17.98 -5.87 1.03
C PRO A 196 -16.98 -6.21 2.14
N TRP A 197 -16.01 -5.36 2.30
CA TRP A 197 -15.02 -5.46 3.37
C TRP A 197 -15.71 -5.41 4.73
N ARG A 198 -15.52 -6.42 5.52
CA ARG A 198 -15.89 -6.46 6.95
C ARG A 198 -14.63 -6.42 7.78
#